data_64a23ea19b764b4a97f5e9f04e147898
#
_entry.id   64a23ea19b764b4a97f5e9f04e147898
#
_cell.length_a   1.000
_cell.length_b   1.000
_cell.length_c   1.000
_cell.angle_alpha   90.00
_cell.angle_beta   90.00
_cell.angle_gamma   90.00
#
_symmetry.space_group_name_H-M   'P 1'
#
loop_
_entity.id
_entity.type
_entity.pdbx_description
1 polymer ?
#
loop_
_entity_poly.entity_id
_entity_poly.type
_entity_poly.pdbx_seq_one_letter_code
_entity_poly.pdbx_strand_id
1 'polypeptide(L)'
;MFKNKFFIGILAVIIFVGIIIYFYDFTDINYVKEGGEIVENLEQDLNLYLKSKNTEERQNLASKIEKALNSKDDIAYEFLPRFYLAKSTYSQSKGLYEEALKDLDVVIASKWIERELAYINKAVIYEKIGQVENALLMYDNVINQTKLDFMKIRALLGKAILVELQDKKLAIDIYEKIANFSYEDNLYINIAKNKLFQLK
;
A
#
# COMPACT_ATOMS: atom_id res chain seq x y z
N MET A 1 1.45 -11.32 64.73
CA MET A 1 2.43 -11.94 63.82
C MET A 1 1.84 -12.38 62.46
N PHE A 2 0.58 -12.81 62.39
CA PHE A 2 -0.06 -13.27 61.11
C PHE A 2 -0.43 -12.13 60.14
N LYS A 3 -0.81 -10.93 60.62
CA LYS A 3 -1.19 -9.79 59.74
C LYS A 3 -0.05 -9.33 58.81
N ASN A 4 1.21 -9.33 59.25
CA ASN A 4 2.33 -8.91 58.44
C ASN A 4 2.67 -9.90 57.28
N LYS A 5 2.48 -11.22 57.54
CA LYS A 5 2.75 -12.22 56.48
C LYS A 5 1.73 -12.14 55.33
N PHE A 6 0.45 -11.82 55.67
CA PHE A 6 -0.60 -11.63 54.68
C PHE A 6 -0.36 -10.39 53.81
N PHE A 7 0.08 -9.28 54.41
CA PHE A 7 0.45 -8.05 53.70
C PHE A 7 1.66 -8.24 52.80
N ILE A 8 2.67 -8.96 53.26
CA ILE A 8 3.87 -9.28 52.42
C ILE A 8 3.47 -10.14 51.24
N GLY A 9 2.55 -11.10 51.40
CA GLY A 9 2.05 -11.94 50.31
C GLY A 9 1.31 -11.14 49.21
N ILE A 10 0.43 -10.21 49.64
CA ILE A 10 -0.29 -9.34 48.69
C ILE A 10 0.69 -8.43 47.96
N LEU A 11 1.66 -7.83 48.62
CA LEU A 11 2.64 -6.97 48.00
C LEU A 11 3.52 -7.74 46.95
N ALA A 12 3.89 -8.98 47.27
CA ALA A 12 4.63 -9.84 46.34
C ALA A 12 3.82 -10.17 45.08
N VAL A 13 2.51 -10.42 45.22
CA VAL A 13 1.60 -10.65 44.07
C VAL A 13 1.46 -9.39 43.21
N ILE A 14 1.32 -8.21 43.80
CA ILE A 14 1.21 -6.94 43.09
C ILE A 14 2.49 -6.67 42.30
N ILE A 15 3.67 -6.88 42.92
CA ILE A 15 4.96 -6.71 42.25
C ILE A 15 5.10 -7.71 41.08
N PHE A 16 4.72 -8.97 41.29
CA PHE A 16 4.80 -10.01 40.28
C PHE A 16 3.90 -9.71 39.07
N VAL A 17 2.65 -9.27 39.35
CA VAL A 17 1.72 -8.83 38.29
C VAL A 17 2.26 -7.59 37.55
N GLY A 18 2.83 -6.63 38.29
CA GLY A 18 3.46 -5.45 37.70
C GLY A 18 4.66 -5.80 36.80
N ILE A 19 5.46 -6.77 37.19
CA ILE A 19 6.57 -7.28 36.38
C ILE A 19 6.04 -7.97 35.11
N ILE A 20 4.98 -8.79 35.22
CA ILE A 20 4.38 -9.45 34.03
C ILE A 20 3.83 -8.41 33.07
N ILE A 21 3.10 -7.41 33.54
CA ILE A 21 2.56 -6.33 32.69
C ILE A 21 3.70 -5.57 32.02
N TYR A 22 4.76 -5.20 32.77
CA TYR A 22 5.92 -4.49 32.25
C TYR A 22 6.64 -5.29 31.16
N PHE A 23 6.85 -6.60 31.37
CA PHE A 23 7.48 -7.45 30.35
C PHE A 23 6.58 -7.64 29.14
N TYR A 24 5.27 -7.73 29.30
CA TYR A 24 4.32 -7.85 28.21
C TYR A 24 4.31 -6.59 27.34
N ASP A 25 4.14 -5.41 27.96
CA ASP A 25 4.17 -4.13 27.26
C ASP A 25 5.53 -3.89 26.55
N PHE A 26 6.65 -4.28 27.21
CA PHE A 26 7.98 -4.11 26.64
C PHE A 26 8.20 -5.03 25.43
N THR A 27 7.72 -6.27 25.46
CA THR A 27 7.81 -7.20 24.31
C THR A 27 6.94 -6.74 23.17
N ASP A 28 5.73 -6.26 23.41
CA ASP A 28 4.85 -5.72 22.39
C ASP A 28 5.43 -4.49 21.70
N ILE A 29 5.99 -3.55 22.47
CA ILE A 29 6.61 -2.34 21.92
C ILE A 29 7.80 -2.70 21.01
N ASN A 30 8.66 -3.63 21.44
CA ASN A 30 9.79 -4.06 20.61
C ASN A 30 9.34 -4.79 19.35
N TYR A 31 8.36 -5.67 19.43
CA TYR A 31 7.79 -6.37 18.29
C TYR A 31 7.21 -5.40 17.25
N VAL A 32 6.44 -4.41 17.70
CA VAL A 32 5.88 -3.36 16.83
C VAL A 32 7.00 -2.55 16.17
N LYS A 33 8.03 -2.17 16.93
CA LYS A 33 9.16 -1.41 16.41
C LYS A 33 9.96 -2.20 15.36
N GLU A 34 10.32 -3.45 15.68
CA GLU A 34 11.08 -4.32 14.77
C GLU A 34 10.28 -4.61 13.49
N GLY A 35 8.99 -4.92 13.61
CA GLY A 35 8.11 -5.12 12.47
C GLY A 35 7.98 -3.87 11.59
N GLY A 36 7.93 -2.68 12.18
CA GLY A 36 7.94 -1.41 11.46
C GLY A 36 9.24 -1.18 10.69
N GLU A 37 10.40 -1.45 11.31
CA GLU A 37 11.71 -1.33 10.67
C GLU A 37 11.87 -2.30 9.47
N ILE A 38 11.36 -3.53 9.59
CA ILE A 38 11.37 -4.49 8.47
C ILE A 38 10.60 -3.94 7.28
N VAL A 39 9.39 -3.41 7.51
CA VAL A 39 8.55 -2.87 6.42
C VAL A 39 9.17 -1.62 5.81
N GLU A 40 9.72 -0.71 6.61
CA GLU A 40 10.39 0.50 6.12
C GLU A 40 11.61 0.15 5.25
N ASN A 41 12.45 -0.76 5.70
CA ASN A 41 13.61 -1.24 4.93
C ASN A 41 13.18 -1.93 3.63
N LEU A 42 12.10 -2.74 3.68
CA LEU A 42 11.52 -3.38 2.49
C LEU A 42 11.08 -2.34 1.45
N GLU A 43 10.38 -1.30 1.88
CA GLU A 43 9.92 -0.22 0.98
C GLU A 43 11.10 0.56 0.38
N GLN A 44 12.14 0.83 1.17
CA GLN A 44 13.37 1.50 0.70
C GLN A 44 14.12 0.65 -0.33
N ASP A 45 14.39 -0.61 0.00
CA ASP A 45 15.09 -1.54 -0.90
C ASP A 45 14.30 -1.77 -2.20
N LEU A 46 12.96 -1.86 -2.11
CA LEU A 46 12.08 -1.99 -3.27
C LEU A 46 12.15 -0.74 -4.16
N ASN A 47 12.14 0.46 -3.58
CA ASN A 47 12.24 1.71 -4.34
C ASN A 47 13.59 1.81 -5.07
N LEU A 48 14.69 1.42 -4.42
CA LEU A 48 16.01 1.35 -5.04
C LEU A 48 16.05 0.29 -6.15
N TYR A 49 15.51 -0.91 -5.90
CA TYR A 49 15.41 -2.00 -6.87
C TYR A 49 14.68 -1.58 -8.16
N LEU A 50 13.56 -0.86 -8.02
CA LEU A 50 12.76 -0.40 -9.16
C LEU A 50 13.47 0.69 -9.98
N LYS A 51 14.34 1.49 -9.34
CA LYS A 51 15.09 2.58 -9.99
C LYS A 51 16.44 2.14 -10.56
N SER A 52 17.05 1.10 -9.98
CA SER A 52 18.39 0.67 -10.40
C SER A 52 18.39 0.09 -11.81
N LYS A 53 19.37 0.52 -12.60
CA LYS A 53 19.69 -0.03 -13.92
C LYS A 53 20.87 -1.00 -13.87
N ASN A 54 21.56 -1.09 -12.74
CA ASN A 54 22.71 -1.98 -12.54
C ASN A 54 22.22 -3.38 -12.15
N THR A 55 22.63 -4.40 -12.90
CA THR A 55 22.20 -5.79 -12.69
C THR A 55 22.67 -6.36 -11.34
N GLU A 56 23.92 -6.09 -10.95
CA GLU A 56 24.49 -6.58 -9.69
C GLU A 56 23.80 -5.94 -8.49
N GLU A 57 23.59 -4.61 -8.53
CA GLU A 57 22.83 -3.89 -7.52
C GLU A 57 21.41 -4.42 -7.38
N ARG A 58 20.73 -4.66 -8.53
CA ARG A 58 19.37 -5.25 -8.51
C ARG A 58 19.34 -6.64 -7.91
N GLN A 59 20.34 -7.48 -8.16
CA GLN A 59 20.42 -8.81 -7.56
C GLN A 59 20.61 -8.74 -6.05
N ASN A 60 21.48 -7.84 -5.57
CA ASN A 60 21.68 -7.63 -4.14
C ASN A 60 20.40 -7.12 -3.46
N LEU A 61 19.74 -6.12 -4.04
CA LEU A 61 18.47 -5.60 -3.53
C LEU A 61 17.36 -6.65 -3.54
N ALA A 62 17.28 -7.46 -4.61
CA ALA A 62 16.32 -8.57 -4.67
C ALA A 62 16.51 -9.56 -3.51
N SER A 63 17.76 -9.93 -3.20
CA SER A 63 18.06 -10.80 -2.07
C SER A 63 17.62 -10.22 -0.72
N LYS A 64 17.83 -8.91 -0.51
CA LYS A 64 17.36 -8.22 0.71
C LYS A 64 15.83 -8.20 0.80
N ILE A 65 15.16 -7.86 -0.31
CA ILE A 65 13.69 -7.87 -0.40
C ILE A 65 13.15 -9.26 -0.09
N GLU A 66 13.68 -10.32 -0.71
CA GLU A 66 13.24 -11.69 -0.47
C GLU A 66 13.44 -12.12 0.98
N LYS A 67 14.54 -11.70 1.61
CA LYS A 67 14.75 -11.92 3.05
C LYS A 67 13.68 -11.23 3.89
N ALA A 68 13.38 -9.96 3.62
CA ALA A 68 12.35 -9.22 4.34
C ALA A 68 10.95 -9.83 4.12
N LEU A 69 10.65 -10.31 2.91
CA LEU A 69 9.38 -10.98 2.60
C LEU A 69 9.20 -12.32 3.36
N ASN A 70 10.29 -12.98 3.74
CA ASN A 70 10.27 -14.19 4.56
C ASN A 70 10.07 -13.92 6.06
N SER A 71 10.20 -12.67 6.51
CA SER A 71 10.01 -12.25 7.91
C SER A 71 8.58 -11.81 8.21
N LYS A 72 7.57 -12.30 7.47
CA LYS A 72 6.16 -11.89 7.64
C LYS A 72 5.66 -12.08 9.07
N ASP A 73 6.06 -13.15 9.74
CA ASP A 73 5.59 -13.50 11.08
C ASP A 73 6.17 -12.56 12.16
N ASP A 74 7.20 -11.80 11.82
CA ASP A 74 7.82 -10.79 12.68
C ASP A 74 7.14 -9.40 12.50
N ILE A 75 6.12 -9.30 11.64
CA ILE A 75 5.49 -8.03 11.29
C ILE A 75 4.19 -7.85 12.08
N ALA A 76 4.14 -6.80 12.90
CA ALA A 76 2.95 -6.44 13.65
C ALA A 76 1.77 -6.14 12.71
N TYR A 77 0.55 -6.50 13.16
CA TYR A 77 -0.68 -6.44 12.36
C TYR A 77 -0.92 -5.10 11.67
N GLU A 78 -0.57 -4.00 12.32
CA GLU A 78 -0.74 -2.64 11.81
C GLU A 78 0.12 -2.33 10.57
N PHE A 79 1.25 -3.03 10.40
CA PHE A 79 2.14 -2.86 9.23
C PHE A 79 1.85 -3.86 8.11
N LEU A 80 1.02 -4.88 8.33
CA LEU A 80 0.70 -5.88 7.31
C LEU A 80 0.17 -5.27 6.00
N PRO A 81 -0.69 -4.24 5.99
CA PRO A 81 -1.15 -3.64 4.74
C PRO A 81 0.00 -3.05 3.90
N ARG A 82 0.94 -2.34 4.53
CA ARG A 82 2.13 -1.79 3.87
C ARG A 82 3.04 -2.91 3.36
N PHE A 83 3.26 -3.94 4.17
CA PHE A 83 4.02 -5.12 3.79
C PHE A 83 3.44 -5.79 2.53
N TYR A 84 2.13 -6.07 2.50
CA TYR A 84 1.49 -6.69 1.35
C TYR A 84 1.45 -5.77 0.13
N LEU A 85 1.35 -4.46 0.32
CA LEU A 85 1.47 -3.50 -0.77
C LEU A 85 2.87 -3.52 -1.41
N ALA A 86 3.92 -3.53 -0.60
CA ALA A 86 5.30 -3.66 -1.05
C ALA A 86 5.54 -5.01 -1.73
N LYS A 87 5.09 -6.12 -1.13
CA LYS A 87 5.16 -7.47 -1.70
C LYS A 87 4.47 -7.55 -3.06
N SER A 88 3.25 -7.02 -3.18
CA SER A 88 2.53 -6.99 -4.46
C SER A 88 3.29 -6.21 -5.54
N THR A 89 3.90 -5.08 -5.16
CA THR A 89 4.71 -4.26 -6.08
C THR A 89 5.95 -5.02 -6.56
N TYR A 90 6.62 -5.76 -5.67
CA TYR A 90 7.74 -6.61 -6.05
C TYR A 90 7.31 -7.75 -6.98
N SER A 91 6.23 -8.48 -6.63
CA SER A 91 5.65 -9.54 -7.47
C SER A 91 5.26 -9.00 -8.85
N GLN A 92 4.63 -7.81 -8.93
CA GLN A 92 4.32 -7.14 -10.19
C GLN A 92 5.58 -6.85 -11.02
N SER A 93 6.67 -6.43 -10.40
CA SER A 93 7.95 -6.15 -11.08
C SER A 93 8.59 -7.40 -11.68
N LYS A 94 8.26 -8.57 -11.15
CA LYS A 94 8.67 -9.90 -11.63
C LYS A 94 7.71 -10.50 -12.66
N GLY A 95 6.57 -9.84 -12.93
CA GLY A 95 5.51 -10.38 -13.79
C GLY A 95 4.59 -11.40 -13.10
N LEU A 96 4.69 -11.57 -11.79
CA LEU A 96 3.88 -12.49 -10.99
C LEU A 96 2.53 -11.82 -10.64
N TYR A 97 1.71 -11.56 -11.66
CA TYR A 97 0.51 -10.74 -11.52
C TYR A 97 -0.58 -11.37 -10.65
N GLU A 98 -0.75 -12.69 -10.72
CA GLU A 98 -1.75 -13.37 -9.88
C GLU A 98 -1.42 -13.30 -8.38
N GLU A 99 -0.15 -13.42 -8.02
CA GLU A 99 0.31 -13.27 -6.66
C GLU A 99 0.13 -11.82 -6.18
N ALA A 100 0.52 -10.86 -7.02
CA ALA A 100 0.35 -9.45 -6.72
C ALA A 100 -1.12 -9.08 -6.49
N LEU A 101 -2.05 -9.62 -7.28
CA LEU A 101 -3.49 -9.39 -7.10
C LEU A 101 -4.01 -9.96 -5.77
N LYS A 102 -3.55 -11.16 -5.36
CA LYS A 102 -3.91 -11.76 -4.07
C LYS A 102 -3.41 -10.93 -2.89
N ASP A 103 -2.16 -10.45 -2.96
CA ASP A 103 -1.60 -9.60 -1.91
C ASP A 103 -2.38 -8.27 -1.79
N LEU A 104 -2.80 -7.67 -2.90
CA LEU A 104 -3.64 -6.47 -2.91
C LEU A 104 -5.04 -6.71 -2.34
N ASP A 105 -5.60 -7.92 -2.48
CA ASP A 105 -6.87 -8.27 -1.84
C ASP A 105 -6.76 -8.28 -0.32
N VAL A 106 -5.63 -8.69 0.23
CA VAL A 106 -5.36 -8.59 1.68
C VAL A 106 -5.35 -7.12 2.14
N VAL A 107 -4.71 -6.23 1.38
CA VAL A 107 -4.68 -4.78 1.68
C VAL A 107 -6.09 -4.19 1.66
N ILE A 108 -6.89 -4.53 0.65
CA ILE A 108 -8.27 -4.04 0.51
C ILE A 108 -9.15 -4.52 1.69
N ALA A 109 -9.00 -5.78 2.08
CA ALA A 109 -9.76 -6.37 3.19
C ALA A 109 -9.39 -5.79 4.56
N SER A 110 -8.18 -5.31 4.75
CA SER A 110 -7.68 -4.75 6.02
C SER A 110 -8.34 -3.43 6.42
N LYS A 111 -9.09 -2.78 5.54
CA LYS A 111 -9.68 -1.45 5.73
C LYS A 111 -8.65 -0.35 6.08
N TRP A 112 -7.40 -0.56 5.69
CA TRP A 112 -6.34 0.42 5.86
C TRP A 112 -6.71 1.74 5.17
N ILE A 113 -6.24 2.86 5.76
CA ILE A 113 -6.63 4.22 5.32
C ILE A 113 -6.26 4.49 3.85
N GLU A 114 -5.18 3.90 3.37
CA GLU A 114 -4.70 4.09 1.99
C GLU A 114 -5.03 2.89 1.07
N ARG A 115 -6.09 2.12 1.39
CA ARG A 115 -6.54 0.98 0.56
C ARG A 115 -6.83 1.35 -0.90
N GLU A 116 -7.10 2.64 -1.18
CA GLU A 116 -7.27 3.16 -2.53
C GLU A 116 -6.03 2.93 -3.40
N LEU A 117 -4.82 2.92 -2.81
CA LEU A 117 -3.59 2.55 -3.52
C LEU A 117 -3.66 1.11 -4.02
N ALA A 118 -4.22 0.20 -3.23
CA ALA A 118 -4.37 -1.19 -3.63
C ALA A 118 -5.35 -1.33 -4.81
N TYR A 119 -6.47 -0.61 -4.81
CA TYR A 119 -7.38 -0.59 -5.94
C TYR A 119 -6.71 -0.04 -7.22
N ILE A 120 -5.95 1.06 -7.12
CA ILE A 120 -5.22 1.62 -8.26
C ILE A 120 -4.16 0.63 -8.77
N ASN A 121 -3.41 -0.02 -7.88
CA ASN A 121 -2.42 -1.01 -8.28
C ASN A 121 -3.07 -2.24 -8.93
N LYS A 122 -4.23 -2.70 -8.45
CA LYS A 122 -5.02 -3.75 -9.12
C LYS A 122 -5.46 -3.32 -10.52
N ALA A 123 -5.94 -2.08 -10.67
CA ALA A 123 -6.30 -1.55 -11.98
C ALA A 123 -5.11 -1.62 -12.94
N VAL A 124 -3.94 -1.13 -12.53
CA VAL A 124 -2.71 -1.16 -13.35
C VAL A 124 -2.28 -2.60 -13.71
N ILE A 125 -2.46 -3.57 -12.79
CA ILE A 125 -2.19 -4.98 -13.11
C ILE A 125 -3.18 -5.49 -14.15
N TYR A 126 -4.48 -5.23 -13.98
CA TYR A 126 -5.51 -5.63 -14.93
C TYR A 126 -5.29 -5.01 -16.33
N GLU A 127 -4.83 -3.75 -16.41
CA GLU A 127 -4.41 -3.15 -17.67
C GLU A 127 -3.29 -3.94 -18.34
N LYS A 128 -2.24 -4.29 -17.57
CA LYS A 128 -1.08 -5.04 -18.10
C LYS A 128 -1.42 -6.41 -18.63
N ILE A 129 -2.43 -7.07 -18.05
CA ILE A 129 -2.89 -8.39 -18.49
C ILE A 129 -4.10 -8.32 -19.45
N GLY A 130 -4.48 -7.11 -19.89
CA GLY A 130 -5.52 -6.89 -20.89
C GLY A 130 -6.96 -7.06 -20.38
N GLN A 131 -7.18 -7.08 -19.07
CA GLN A 131 -8.50 -7.19 -18.43
C GLN A 131 -9.11 -5.81 -18.21
N VAL A 132 -9.50 -5.15 -19.27
CA VAL A 132 -9.94 -3.75 -19.29
C VAL A 132 -11.15 -3.51 -18.37
N GLU A 133 -12.16 -4.38 -18.40
CA GLU A 133 -13.36 -4.25 -17.58
C GLU A 133 -13.03 -4.29 -16.08
N ASN A 134 -12.13 -5.20 -15.68
CA ASN A 134 -11.67 -5.29 -14.30
C ASN A 134 -10.86 -4.06 -13.89
N ALA A 135 -10.03 -3.52 -14.78
CA ALA A 135 -9.30 -2.28 -14.51
C ALA A 135 -10.25 -1.10 -14.30
N LEU A 136 -11.25 -0.95 -15.17
CA LEU A 136 -12.27 0.10 -15.06
C LEU A 136 -13.05 -0.01 -13.74
N LEU A 137 -13.43 -1.23 -13.33
CA LEU A 137 -14.10 -1.47 -12.06
C LEU A 137 -13.24 -1.03 -10.87
N MET A 138 -11.94 -1.30 -10.89
CA MET A 138 -11.02 -0.88 -9.81
C MET A 138 -10.90 0.64 -9.74
N TYR A 139 -10.78 1.33 -10.87
CA TYR A 139 -10.78 2.80 -10.91
C TYR A 139 -12.10 3.39 -10.41
N ASP A 140 -13.25 2.82 -10.81
CA ASP A 140 -14.55 3.28 -10.35
C ASP A 140 -14.73 3.10 -8.83
N ASN A 141 -14.20 2.05 -8.23
CA ASN A 141 -14.17 1.88 -6.78
C ASN A 141 -13.46 3.07 -6.10
N VAL A 142 -12.31 3.50 -6.60
CA VAL A 142 -11.61 4.66 -6.05
C VAL A 142 -12.41 5.94 -6.27
N ILE A 143 -12.85 6.21 -7.50
CA ILE A 143 -13.57 7.44 -7.88
C ILE A 143 -14.82 7.64 -7.01
N ASN A 144 -15.53 6.56 -6.67
CA ASN A 144 -16.79 6.62 -5.94
C ASN A 144 -16.62 6.62 -4.41
N GLN A 145 -15.53 6.07 -3.89
CA GLN A 145 -15.36 5.86 -2.44
C GLN A 145 -14.37 6.82 -1.79
N THR A 146 -13.35 7.29 -2.54
CA THR A 146 -12.32 8.15 -1.95
C THR A 146 -12.83 9.54 -1.62
N LYS A 147 -12.35 10.06 -0.49
CA LYS A 147 -12.51 11.47 -0.10
C LYS A 147 -11.27 12.31 -0.46
N LEU A 148 -10.22 11.67 -0.98
CA LEU A 148 -8.96 12.30 -1.31
C LEU A 148 -8.95 12.68 -2.80
N ASP A 149 -9.04 13.96 -3.09
CA ASP A 149 -9.05 14.47 -4.47
C ASP A 149 -7.86 13.98 -5.28
N PHE A 150 -6.67 13.90 -4.69
CA PHE A 150 -5.47 13.37 -5.33
C PHE A 150 -5.68 11.94 -5.85
N MET A 151 -6.27 11.06 -5.03
CA MET A 151 -6.55 9.68 -5.42
C MET A 151 -7.64 9.62 -6.49
N LYS A 152 -8.65 10.47 -6.37
CA LYS A 152 -9.73 10.59 -7.35
C LYS A 152 -9.20 11.04 -8.71
N ILE A 153 -8.35 12.06 -8.75
CA ILE A 153 -7.73 12.57 -9.98
C ILE A 153 -6.87 11.46 -10.64
N ARG A 154 -6.08 10.74 -9.84
CA ARG A 154 -5.26 9.63 -10.33
C ARG A 154 -6.11 8.51 -10.94
N ALA A 155 -7.19 8.13 -10.29
CA ALA A 155 -8.10 7.09 -10.78
C ALA A 155 -8.87 7.55 -12.03
N LEU A 156 -9.34 8.80 -12.06
CA LEU A 156 -9.98 9.39 -13.24
C LEU A 156 -9.03 9.40 -14.44
N LEU A 157 -7.76 9.74 -14.24
CA LEU A 157 -6.78 9.75 -15.33
C LEU A 157 -6.55 8.33 -15.88
N GLY A 158 -6.38 7.32 -15.01
CA GLY A 158 -6.26 5.93 -15.45
C GLY A 158 -7.49 5.49 -16.26
N LYS A 159 -8.70 5.77 -15.77
CA LYS A 159 -9.94 5.48 -16.48
C LYS A 159 -10.01 6.18 -17.84
N ALA A 160 -9.69 7.48 -17.90
CA ALA A 160 -9.71 8.24 -19.15
C ALA A 160 -8.78 7.65 -20.23
N ILE A 161 -7.56 7.28 -19.83
CA ILE A 161 -6.59 6.66 -20.73
C ILE A 161 -7.11 5.33 -21.29
N LEU A 162 -7.74 4.49 -20.45
CA LEU A 162 -8.28 3.20 -20.88
C LEU A 162 -9.43 3.34 -21.88
N VAL A 163 -10.33 4.29 -21.66
CA VAL A 163 -11.50 4.46 -22.53
C VAL A 163 -11.20 5.28 -23.78
N GLU A 164 -10.06 5.96 -23.86
CA GLU A 164 -9.71 6.91 -24.94
C GLU A 164 -9.81 6.29 -26.34
N LEU A 165 -9.40 5.02 -26.51
CA LEU A 165 -9.45 4.32 -27.79
C LEU A 165 -10.84 3.78 -28.14
N GLN A 166 -11.71 3.56 -27.15
CA GLN A 166 -13.02 2.96 -27.32
C GLN A 166 -14.12 4.01 -27.41
N ASP A 167 -14.04 5.04 -26.57
CA ASP A 167 -15.00 6.14 -26.45
C ASP A 167 -14.26 7.47 -26.21
N LYS A 168 -13.85 8.07 -27.32
CA LYS A 168 -13.14 9.36 -27.30
C LYS A 168 -13.93 10.46 -26.59
N LYS A 169 -15.28 10.46 -26.74
CA LYS A 169 -16.14 11.47 -26.14
C LYS A 169 -16.12 11.33 -24.60
N LEU A 170 -16.29 10.11 -24.10
CA LEU A 170 -16.23 9.83 -22.68
C LEU A 170 -14.85 10.19 -22.10
N ALA A 171 -13.75 9.88 -22.83
CA ALA A 171 -12.40 10.26 -22.39
C ALA A 171 -12.27 11.79 -22.26
N ILE A 172 -12.74 12.56 -23.23
CA ILE A 172 -12.72 14.03 -23.20
C ILE A 172 -13.48 14.53 -21.97
N ASP A 173 -14.71 14.01 -21.73
CA ASP A 173 -15.52 14.41 -20.58
C ASP A 173 -14.79 14.13 -19.23
N ILE A 174 -14.05 13.03 -19.13
CA ILE A 174 -13.27 12.70 -17.94
C ILE A 174 -12.04 13.62 -17.82
N TYR A 175 -11.32 13.89 -18.92
CA TYR A 175 -10.18 14.81 -18.88
C TYR A 175 -10.61 16.23 -18.52
N GLU A 176 -11.78 16.70 -18.97
CA GLU A 176 -12.35 17.99 -18.56
C GLU A 176 -12.64 18.03 -17.05
N LYS A 177 -13.20 16.95 -16.48
CA LYS A 177 -13.37 16.85 -15.03
C LYS A 177 -12.05 16.98 -14.28
N ILE A 178 -10.98 16.31 -14.77
CA ILE A 178 -9.66 16.38 -14.14
C ILE A 178 -9.10 17.81 -14.24
N ALA A 179 -9.22 18.44 -15.42
CA ALA A 179 -8.70 19.78 -15.67
C ALA A 179 -9.34 20.86 -14.79
N ASN A 180 -10.56 20.62 -14.28
CA ASN A 180 -11.32 21.54 -13.41
C ASN A 180 -10.98 21.40 -11.91
N PHE A 181 -10.13 20.45 -11.49
CA PHE A 181 -9.66 20.42 -10.12
C PHE A 181 -8.69 21.59 -9.85
N SER A 182 -8.85 22.21 -8.69
CA SER A 182 -8.07 23.39 -8.30
C SER A 182 -6.78 22.99 -7.54
N TYR A 183 -5.84 22.37 -8.24
CA TYR A 183 -4.51 22.08 -7.71
C TYR A 183 -3.45 22.70 -8.61
N GLU A 184 -2.62 23.57 -8.04
CA GLU A 184 -1.44 24.09 -8.71
C GLU A 184 -0.38 23.00 -8.90
N ASP A 185 0.29 22.98 -10.06
CA ASP A 185 1.40 22.08 -10.42
C ASP A 185 1.14 20.56 -10.25
N ASN A 186 -0.11 20.13 -10.39
CA ASN A 186 -0.44 18.70 -10.34
C ASN A 186 -0.15 18.03 -11.67
N LEU A 187 0.76 17.03 -11.66
CA LEU A 187 1.17 16.28 -12.84
C LEU A 187 -0.02 15.66 -13.60
N TYR A 188 -0.98 15.07 -12.88
CA TYR A 188 -2.14 14.40 -13.50
C TYR A 188 -3.08 15.39 -14.19
N ILE A 189 -3.26 16.58 -13.62
CA ILE A 189 -4.04 17.66 -14.24
C ILE A 189 -3.34 18.16 -15.48
N ASN A 190 -2.02 18.33 -15.46
CA ASN A 190 -1.24 18.76 -16.61
C ASN A 190 -1.30 17.71 -17.75
N ILE A 191 -1.25 16.42 -17.43
CA ILE A 191 -1.45 15.34 -18.43
C ILE A 191 -2.85 15.45 -19.03
N ALA A 192 -3.90 15.61 -18.23
CA ALA A 192 -5.28 15.73 -18.71
C ALA A 192 -5.46 16.94 -19.64
N LYS A 193 -4.91 18.11 -19.30
CA LYS A 193 -4.93 19.30 -20.15
C LYS A 193 -4.21 19.08 -21.48
N ASN A 194 -3.07 18.40 -21.47
CA ASN A 194 -2.34 18.07 -22.70
C ASN A 194 -3.14 17.09 -23.58
N LYS A 195 -3.79 16.09 -22.96
CA LYS A 195 -4.68 15.16 -23.68
C LYS A 195 -5.87 15.88 -24.31
N LEU A 196 -6.51 16.80 -23.60
CA LEU A 196 -7.59 17.62 -24.15
C LEU A 196 -7.16 18.43 -25.36
N PHE A 197 -5.95 19.00 -25.32
CA PHE A 197 -5.40 19.73 -26.46
C PHE A 197 -5.18 18.84 -27.70
N GLN A 198 -4.77 17.58 -27.48
CA GLN A 198 -4.55 16.63 -28.57
C GLN A 198 -5.84 16.04 -29.15
N LEU A 199 -6.89 15.96 -28.34
CA LEU A 199 -8.15 15.29 -28.70
C LEU A 199 -9.22 16.24 -29.28
N LYS A 200 -9.10 17.56 -29.07
CA LYS A 200 -9.96 18.60 -29.66
C LYS A 200 -9.40 19.10 -30.95
#